data_0d476b55907dc35f468da750d299f74e
#
_entry.id   0d476b55907dc35f468da750d299f74e
#
_cell.length_a   1.000
_cell.length_b   1.000
_cell.length_c   1.000
_cell.angle_alpha   90.00
_cell.angle_beta   90.00
_cell.angle_gamma   90.00
#
_symmetry.space_group_name_H-M   'P 1'
#
loop_
_entity.id
_entity.type
_entity.pdbx_description
1 polymer ?
#
loop_
_entity_poly.entity_id
_entity_poly.type
_entity_poly.pdbx_seq_one_letter_code
_entity_poly.pdbx_strand_id
1 'polypeptide(L)'
;METVISNEILQEFKDRMHLGDDEDDNLKRILSTSNKALLRICGDYDINNDEAEEFKELVFERSRYVYNDALEYFDQNFLSQINSLGIDKALEEIKLDGD
;
A
#
# COMPACT_ATOMS: atom_id res chain seq x y z
N MET A 1 0.39 5.16 -15.38
CA MET A 1 1.78 5.42 -14.95
C MET A 1 2.07 4.69 -13.64
N GLU A 2 3.17 4.04 -13.57
CA GLU A 2 3.51 3.27 -12.38
C GLU A 2 4.11 4.15 -11.29
N THR A 3 3.68 3.90 -10.06
CA THR A 3 4.29 4.56 -8.92
C THR A 3 5.63 3.89 -8.64
N VAL A 4 6.70 4.66 -8.66
CA VAL A 4 8.02 4.16 -8.34
C VAL A 4 8.18 4.12 -6.83
N ILE A 5 8.58 2.97 -6.29
CA ILE A 5 8.85 2.84 -4.87
C ILE A 5 10.16 3.56 -4.56
N SER A 6 10.09 4.59 -3.74
CA SER A 6 11.28 5.37 -3.37
C SER A 6 12.17 4.59 -2.42
N ASN A 7 13.44 5.03 -2.34
CA ASN A 7 14.36 4.40 -1.39
C ASN A 7 13.92 4.62 0.06
N GLU A 8 13.21 5.72 0.33
CA GLU A 8 12.67 5.99 1.67
C GLU A 8 11.60 4.98 2.04
N ILE A 9 10.68 4.71 1.12
CA ILE A 9 9.61 3.71 1.36
C ILE A 9 10.23 2.33 1.54
N LEU A 10 11.20 1.97 0.70
CA LEU A 10 11.90 0.70 0.84
C LEU A 10 12.57 0.58 2.21
N GLN A 11 13.25 1.64 2.65
CA GLN A 11 13.93 1.61 3.94
C GLN A 11 12.94 1.48 5.10
N GLU A 12 11.81 2.19 5.04
CA GLU A 12 10.78 2.07 6.07
C GLU A 12 10.28 0.62 6.18
N PHE A 13 10.06 -0.01 5.03
CA PHE A 13 9.59 -1.39 5.01
C PHE A 13 10.66 -2.34 5.59
N LYS A 14 11.91 -2.16 5.20
CA LYS A 14 13.02 -2.97 5.71
C LYS A 14 13.15 -2.83 7.23
N ASP A 15 13.04 -1.60 7.73
CA ASP A 15 13.11 -1.35 9.17
C ASP A 15 11.95 -2.02 9.91
N ARG A 16 10.75 -1.93 9.36
CA ARG A 16 9.56 -2.56 9.93
C ARG A 16 9.70 -4.08 10.01
N MET A 17 10.29 -4.67 8.98
CA MET A 17 10.43 -6.12 8.87
C MET A 17 11.74 -6.65 9.45
N HIS A 18 12.60 -5.75 9.91
CA HIS A 18 13.94 -6.10 10.42
C HIS A 18 14.78 -6.83 9.37
N LEU A 19 14.75 -6.32 8.14
CA LEU A 19 15.46 -6.92 7.02
C LEU A 19 16.72 -6.13 6.66
N GLY A 20 17.70 -6.83 6.13
CA GLY A 20 18.92 -6.22 5.62
C GLY A 20 18.80 -5.82 4.17
N ASP A 21 19.95 -5.66 3.51
CA ASP A 21 20.02 -5.13 2.14
C ASP A 21 20.12 -6.21 1.06
N ASP A 22 19.98 -7.47 1.42
CA ASP A 22 20.21 -8.60 0.51
C ASP A 22 19.13 -8.81 -0.53
N GLU A 23 17.93 -8.26 -0.30
CA GLU A 23 16.77 -8.53 -1.13
C GLU A 23 16.11 -7.27 -1.67
N ASP A 24 16.85 -6.18 -1.80
CA ASP A 24 16.26 -4.89 -2.18
C ASP A 24 15.40 -4.97 -3.45
N ASP A 25 15.88 -5.64 -4.49
CA ASP A 25 15.11 -5.74 -5.74
C ASP A 25 13.82 -6.53 -5.54
N ASN A 26 13.88 -7.61 -4.78
CA ASN A 26 12.69 -8.41 -4.47
C ASN A 26 11.70 -7.61 -3.65
N LEU A 27 12.18 -6.87 -2.65
CA LEU A 27 11.31 -6.07 -1.78
C LEU A 27 10.66 -4.93 -2.56
N LYS A 28 11.40 -4.27 -3.45
CA LYS A 28 10.83 -3.22 -4.31
C LYS A 28 9.72 -3.78 -5.20
N ARG A 29 9.92 -4.97 -5.74
CA ARG A 29 8.91 -5.63 -6.57
C ARG A 29 7.66 -5.93 -5.77
N ILE A 30 7.82 -6.47 -4.56
CA ILE A 30 6.70 -6.78 -3.68
C ILE A 30 5.92 -5.51 -3.32
N LEU A 31 6.63 -4.46 -2.95
CA LEU A 31 6.02 -3.17 -2.61
C LEU A 31 5.28 -2.57 -3.80
N SER A 32 5.89 -2.60 -4.97
CA SER A 32 5.28 -2.07 -6.18
C SER A 32 4.01 -2.83 -6.55
N THR A 33 4.05 -4.14 -6.48
CA THR A 33 2.90 -4.98 -6.80
C THR A 33 1.76 -4.74 -5.79
N SER A 34 2.09 -4.63 -4.51
CA SER A 34 1.10 -4.36 -3.47
C SER A 34 0.48 -2.98 -3.65
N ASN A 35 1.30 -1.98 -3.98
CA ASN A 35 0.82 -0.63 -4.25
C ASN A 35 -0.19 -0.62 -5.40
N LYS A 36 0.16 -1.27 -6.51
CA LYS A 36 -0.74 -1.36 -7.68
C LYS A 36 -2.06 -2.05 -7.34
N ALA A 37 -1.99 -3.15 -6.61
CA ALA A 37 -3.19 -3.90 -6.24
C ALA A 37 -4.13 -3.06 -5.39
N LEU A 38 -3.58 -2.32 -4.42
CA LEU A 38 -4.37 -1.50 -3.53
C LEU A 38 -4.88 -0.23 -4.19
N LEU A 39 -4.13 0.36 -5.12
CA LEU A 39 -4.62 1.50 -5.91
C LEU A 39 -5.87 1.12 -6.68
N ARG A 40 -5.91 -0.10 -7.21
CA ARG A 40 -7.06 -0.58 -7.98
C ARG A 40 -8.32 -0.69 -7.11
N ILE A 41 -8.16 -1.04 -5.86
CA ILE A 41 -9.28 -1.30 -4.95
C ILE A 41 -9.67 -0.04 -4.16
N CYS A 42 -8.69 0.69 -3.67
CA CYS A 42 -8.92 1.82 -2.76
C CYS A 42 -9.04 3.16 -3.47
N GLY A 43 -8.54 3.27 -4.70
CA GLY A 43 -8.54 4.55 -5.42
C GLY A 43 -7.14 5.16 -5.45
N ASP A 44 -7.06 6.37 -5.98
CA ASP A 44 -5.79 7.03 -6.26
C ASP A 44 -5.17 7.67 -5.03
N TYR A 45 -4.45 6.87 -4.27
CA TYR A 45 -3.62 7.36 -3.17
C TYR A 45 -2.16 7.38 -3.61
N ASP A 46 -1.40 8.34 -3.11
CA ASP A 46 0.04 8.42 -3.38
C ASP A 46 0.79 7.94 -2.15
N ILE A 47 1.46 6.80 -2.26
CA ILE A 47 2.20 6.20 -1.15
C ILE A 47 3.28 7.13 -0.59
N ASN A 48 3.74 8.08 -1.40
CA ASN A 48 4.78 9.04 -1.00
C ASN A 48 4.21 10.29 -0.31
N ASN A 49 2.89 10.40 -0.22
CA ASN A 49 2.23 11.54 0.39
C ASN A 49 1.99 11.27 1.88
N ASP A 50 2.44 12.19 2.74
CA ASP A 50 2.28 12.05 4.18
C ASP A 50 0.81 11.93 4.60
N GLU A 51 -0.10 12.51 3.81
CA GLU A 51 -1.53 12.42 4.10
C GLU A 51 -2.12 11.05 3.79
N ALA A 52 -1.40 10.21 3.07
CA ALA A 52 -1.85 8.87 2.70
C ALA A 52 -1.25 7.80 3.61
N GLU A 53 -1.08 8.11 4.90
CA GLU A 53 -0.46 7.22 5.87
C GLU A 53 -1.18 5.86 5.97
N GLU A 54 -2.51 5.88 6.01
CA GLU A 54 -3.29 4.65 6.12
C GLU A 54 -3.12 3.76 4.88
N PHE A 55 -3.07 4.39 3.70
CA PHE A 55 -2.83 3.65 2.47
C PHE A 55 -1.43 3.03 2.48
N LYS A 56 -0.43 3.78 2.89
CA LYS A 56 0.94 3.28 3.00
C LYS A 56 1.01 2.09 3.96
N GLU A 57 0.32 2.18 5.08
CA GLU A 57 0.27 1.09 6.05
C GLU A 57 -0.31 -0.18 5.43
N LEU A 58 -1.38 -0.05 4.65
CA LEU A 58 -1.95 -1.21 3.96
C LEU A 58 -0.98 -1.80 2.94
N VAL A 59 -0.25 -0.97 2.20
CA VAL A 59 0.75 -1.46 1.26
C VAL A 59 1.82 -2.26 2.00
N PHE A 60 2.29 -1.76 3.15
CA PHE A 60 3.28 -2.47 3.96
C PHE A 60 2.73 -3.80 4.48
N GLU A 61 1.47 -3.81 4.96
CA GLU A 61 0.88 -5.04 5.48
C GLU A 61 0.68 -6.08 4.38
N ARG A 62 0.17 -5.66 3.21
CA ARG A 62 0.04 -6.59 2.10
C ARG A 62 1.39 -7.15 1.68
N SER A 63 2.41 -6.30 1.65
CA SER A 63 3.77 -6.71 1.29
C SER A 63 4.34 -7.69 2.30
N ARG A 64 4.05 -7.48 3.58
CA ARG A 64 4.45 -8.41 4.64
C ARG A 64 3.82 -9.78 4.43
N TYR A 65 2.54 -9.81 4.08
CA TYR A 65 1.85 -11.07 3.80
C TYR A 65 2.43 -11.78 2.57
N VAL A 66 2.74 -11.01 1.50
CA VAL A 66 3.39 -11.58 0.32
C VAL A 66 4.77 -12.15 0.69
N TYR A 67 5.55 -11.41 1.46
CA TYR A 67 6.88 -11.81 1.85
C TYR A 67 6.86 -13.13 2.66
N ASN A 68 5.83 -13.31 3.47
CA ASN A 68 5.69 -14.47 4.34
C ASN A 68 4.82 -15.57 3.71
N ASP A 69 4.53 -15.45 2.42
CA ASP A 69 3.76 -16.45 1.67
C ASP A 69 2.37 -16.69 2.27
N ALA A 70 1.71 -15.62 2.70
CA ALA A 70 0.42 -15.70 3.37
C ALA A 70 -0.60 -14.73 2.77
N LEU A 71 -0.41 -14.35 1.50
CA LEU A 71 -1.25 -13.34 0.84
C LEU A 71 -2.75 -13.70 0.86
N GLU A 72 -3.07 -14.99 0.85
CA GLU A 72 -4.46 -15.45 0.84
C GLU A 72 -5.25 -15.00 2.09
N TYR A 73 -4.57 -14.60 3.14
CA TYR A 73 -5.23 -14.14 4.37
C TYR A 73 -5.36 -12.62 4.45
N PHE A 74 -4.70 -11.90 3.54
CA PHE A 74 -4.64 -10.43 3.64
C PHE A 74 -6.01 -9.78 3.49
N ASP A 75 -6.73 -10.12 2.42
CA ASP A 75 -8.01 -9.47 2.13
C ASP A 75 -9.00 -9.64 3.29
N GLN A 76 -9.07 -10.84 3.83
CA GLN A 76 -9.96 -11.15 4.93
C GLN A 76 -9.61 -10.35 6.19
N ASN A 77 -8.33 -10.26 6.50
CA ASN A 77 -7.87 -9.60 7.72
C ASN A 77 -7.94 -8.08 7.64
N PHE A 78 -7.90 -7.53 6.42
CA PHE A 78 -7.85 -6.07 6.24
C PHE A 78 -9.02 -5.51 5.43
N LEU A 79 -10.09 -6.30 5.26
CA LEU A 79 -11.24 -5.91 4.46
C LEU A 79 -11.86 -4.59 4.94
N SER A 80 -11.98 -4.41 6.24
CA SER A 80 -12.56 -3.20 6.82
C SER A 80 -11.75 -1.96 6.45
N GLN A 81 -10.44 -2.03 6.59
CA GLN A 81 -9.55 -0.92 6.26
C GLN A 81 -9.57 -0.61 4.77
N ILE A 82 -9.57 -1.64 3.93
CA ILE A 82 -9.64 -1.49 2.48
C ILE A 82 -10.93 -0.79 2.09
N ASN A 83 -12.04 -1.23 2.64
CA ASN A 83 -13.35 -0.63 2.36
C ASN A 83 -13.42 0.81 2.83
N SER A 84 -12.89 1.12 4.01
CA SER A 84 -12.87 2.48 4.53
C SER A 84 -12.10 3.43 3.62
N LEU A 85 -10.94 3.02 3.14
CA LEU A 85 -10.14 3.85 2.24
C LEU A 85 -10.84 4.07 0.91
N GLY A 86 -11.49 3.04 0.38
CA GLY A 86 -12.25 3.15 -0.87
C GLY A 86 -13.42 4.10 -0.74
N ILE A 87 -14.15 4.02 0.37
CA ILE A 87 -15.28 4.89 0.65
C ILE A 87 -14.81 6.34 0.82
N ASP A 88 -13.76 6.55 1.59
CA ASP A 88 -13.20 7.88 1.82
C ASP A 88 -12.80 8.54 0.51
N LYS A 89 -12.16 7.81 -0.38
CA LYS A 89 -11.75 8.33 -1.68
C LYS A 89 -12.96 8.67 -2.55
N ALA A 90 -13.97 7.81 -2.56
CA ALA A 90 -15.18 8.04 -3.33
C ALA A 90 -15.92 9.28 -2.83
N LEU A 91 -16.01 9.47 -1.51
CA LEU A 91 -16.65 10.65 -0.93
C LEU A 91 -15.88 11.92 -1.26
N GLU A 92 -14.56 11.87 -1.24
CA GLU A 92 -13.71 12.99 -1.61
C GLU A 92 -13.98 13.43 -3.05
N GLU A 93 -14.08 12.48 -3.97
CA GLU A 93 -14.37 12.75 -5.38
C GLU A 93 -15.76 13.35 -5.57
N ILE A 94 -16.75 12.84 -4.85
CA ILE A 94 -18.11 13.38 -4.88
C ILE A 94 -18.16 14.84 -4.41
N LYS A 95 -17.41 15.16 -3.35
CA LYS A 95 -17.33 16.52 -2.84
C LYS A 95 -16.75 17.48 -3.87
N LEU A 96 -15.74 17.05 -4.58
CA LEU A 96 -15.12 17.87 -5.61
C LEU A 96 -16.07 18.14 -6.77
N ASP A 97 -16.91 17.17 -7.12
CA ASP A 97 -17.86 17.29 -8.22
C ASP A 97 -19.16 17.99 -7.79
N GLY A 98 -19.50 17.93 -6.51
CA GLY A 98 -20.77 18.42 -6.00
C GLY A 98 -20.82 19.90 -5.69
N ASP A 99 -19.68 20.54 -5.66
CA ASP A 99 -19.59 21.96 -5.36
C ASP A 99 -19.42 22.77 -6.63
#